data_f04351e51e1812127e8f02408ab5ea97
#
_entry.id   f04351e51e1812127e8f02408ab5ea97
#
_cell.length_a   1.000
_cell.length_b   1.000
_cell.length_c   1.000
_cell.angle_alpha   90.00
_cell.angle_beta   90.00
_cell.angle_gamma   90.00
#
_symmetry.space_group_name_H-M   'P 1'
#
loop_
_entity.id
_entity.type
_entity.pdbx_description
1 polymer ?
#
loop_
_entity_poly.entity_id
_entity_poly.type
_entity_poly.pdbx_seq_one_letter_code
_entity_poly.pdbx_strand_id
1 'polypeptide(L)'
;FFFLMIRRPPRSTLFPYTTLFRSNYSGVPIWALFEIMTMGDLGYLLSCLTFDVREDISKRIGLDLSNDTSRQLLYKYIYALKDLRNAIAHNAVVFDTRFRNIDPTRAMKACLVSEVHLPYVNFKTIGDYVILMCYYLKILHMPKIEIKAFIREFERITEVYRSSVDPAVSSIVIHPDLASRMNILKNFI
;
A
#
# COMPACT_ATOMS: atom_id res chain seq x y z
N PHE A 1 -10.95 -5.04 2.86
CA PHE A 1 -11.42 -6.43 2.80
C PHE A 1 -11.37 -7.02 1.37
N PHE A 2 -11.57 -6.24 0.31
CA PHE A 2 -11.57 -6.74 -1.07
C PHE A 2 -10.21 -7.24 -1.58
N PHE A 3 -9.09 -6.70 -1.11
CA PHE A 3 -7.76 -7.15 -1.51
C PHE A 3 -7.32 -8.50 -0.90
N LEU A 4 -8.02 -8.99 0.12
CA LEU A 4 -7.68 -10.26 0.81
C LEU A 4 -8.28 -11.49 0.13
N MET A 5 -9.17 -11.33 -0.85
CA MET A 5 -9.91 -12.45 -1.45
C MET A 5 -9.48 -12.85 -2.85
N ILE A 6 -8.35 -12.40 -3.36
CA ILE A 6 -7.78 -13.09 -4.52
C ILE A 6 -7.13 -14.37 -4.01
N ARG A 7 -7.96 -15.40 -3.79
CA ARG A 7 -7.48 -16.77 -3.67
C ARG A 7 -6.67 -17.04 -4.93
N ARG A 8 -5.38 -17.37 -4.76
CA ARG A 8 -4.61 -17.93 -5.86
C ARG A 8 -5.45 -19.08 -6.45
N PRO A 9 -5.71 -19.10 -7.76
CA PRO A 9 -6.35 -20.26 -8.36
C PRO A 9 -5.53 -21.50 -7.98
N PRO A 10 -6.16 -22.64 -7.72
CA PRO A 10 -5.44 -23.87 -7.38
C PRO A 10 -4.36 -24.12 -8.43
N ARG A 11 -3.18 -24.55 -8.01
CA ARG A 11 -2.01 -24.80 -8.90
C ARG A 11 -2.34 -25.61 -10.15
N SER A 12 -3.39 -26.42 -10.10
CA SER A 12 -3.91 -27.21 -11.23
C SER A 12 -4.48 -26.37 -12.38
N THR A 13 -4.92 -25.13 -12.14
CA THR A 13 -5.45 -24.25 -13.19
C THR A 13 -4.37 -23.42 -13.88
N LEU A 14 -3.17 -23.31 -13.30
CA LEU A 14 -2.02 -22.64 -13.92
C LEU A 14 -1.30 -23.51 -14.98
N PHE A 15 -1.50 -24.83 -14.94
CA PHE A 15 -0.81 -25.77 -15.82
C PHE A 15 -1.15 -25.65 -17.32
N PRO A 16 -2.37 -25.37 -17.75
CA PRO A 16 -2.65 -25.25 -19.19
C PRO A 16 -1.95 -24.06 -19.85
N TYR A 17 -1.81 -22.94 -19.12
CA TYR A 17 -1.20 -21.72 -19.67
C TYR A 17 0.31 -21.84 -19.87
N THR A 18 1.02 -22.45 -18.92
CA THR A 18 2.49 -22.64 -19.04
C THR A 18 2.86 -23.61 -20.16
N THR A 19 2.01 -24.59 -20.44
CA THR A 19 2.25 -25.58 -21.53
C THR A 19 1.95 -24.99 -22.90
N LEU A 20 0.92 -24.17 -23.05
CA LEU A 20 0.55 -23.48 -24.28
C LEU A 20 1.61 -22.44 -24.70
N PHE A 21 2.23 -21.75 -23.74
CA PHE A 21 3.25 -20.74 -24.04
C PHE A 21 4.64 -21.33 -24.34
N ARG A 22 4.95 -22.54 -23.83
CA ARG A 22 6.25 -23.19 -24.09
C ARG A 22 6.42 -23.69 -25.52
N SER A 23 5.33 -23.94 -26.23
CA SER A 23 5.41 -24.60 -27.55
C SER A 23 5.52 -23.64 -28.74
N ASN A 24 5.11 -22.37 -28.63
CA ASN A 24 4.96 -21.49 -29.79
C ASN A 24 5.66 -20.10 -29.69
N TYR A 25 6.25 -19.73 -28.54
CA TYR A 25 6.86 -18.41 -28.37
C TYR A 25 8.23 -18.50 -27.69
N SER A 26 9.19 -17.76 -28.21
CA SER A 26 10.54 -17.63 -27.63
C SER A 26 10.60 -16.79 -26.34
N GLY A 27 9.45 -16.34 -25.79
CA GLY A 27 9.38 -15.55 -24.55
C GLY A 27 8.00 -15.62 -23.90
N VAL A 28 7.93 -15.28 -22.62
CA VAL A 28 6.69 -15.17 -21.87
C VAL A 28 6.08 -13.79 -22.12
N PRO A 29 4.82 -13.67 -22.56
CA PRO A 29 4.17 -12.38 -22.70
C PRO A 29 4.12 -11.64 -21.35
N ILE A 30 4.32 -10.34 -21.37
CA ILE A 30 4.40 -9.52 -20.14
C ILE A 30 3.11 -9.59 -19.28
N TRP A 31 1.96 -9.71 -19.91
CA TRP A 31 0.68 -9.85 -19.19
C TRP A 31 0.60 -11.17 -18.40
N ALA A 32 1.14 -12.27 -18.92
CA ALA A 32 1.19 -13.55 -18.21
C ALA A 32 2.16 -13.50 -17.02
N LEU A 33 3.21 -12.68 -17.11
CA LEU A 33 4.09 -12.39 -15.99
C LEU A 33 3.32 -11.70 -14.84
N PHE A 34 2.49 -10.71 -15.15
CA PHE A 34 1.69 -9.99 -14.13
C PHE A 34 0.67 -10.90 -13.43
N GLU A 35 0.11 -11.90 -14.09
CA GLU A 35 -0.83 -12.85 -13.47
C GLU A 35 -0.21 -13.72 -12.36
N ILE A 36 1.07 -14.06 -12.49
CA ILE A 36 1.76 -14.95 -11.55
C ILE A 36 2.62 -14.19 -10.53
N MET A 37 2.86 -12.91 -10.77
CA MET A 37 3.74 -12.06 -9.99
C MET A 37 3.16 -11.79 -8.60
N THR A 38 4.00 -11.91 -7.58
CA THR A 38 3.66 -11.43 -6.23
C THR A 38 3.88 -9.92 -6.13
N MET A 39 3.32 -9.28 -5.07
CA MET A 39 3.66 -7.87 -4.79
C MET A 39 5.16 -7.63 -4.60
N GLY A 40 5.88 -8.63 -4.06
CA GLY A 40 7.34 -8.55 -3.90
C GLY A 40 8.04 -8.56 -5.24
N ASP A 41 7.63 -9.46 -6.14
CA ASP A 41 8.19 -9.55 -7.50
C ASP A 41 7.91 -8.29 -8.31
N LEU A 42 6.70 -7.71 -8.17
CA LEU A 42 6.36 -6.42 -8.79
C LEU A 42 7.26 -5.30 -8.28
N GLY A 43 7.46 -5.20 -6.97
CA GLY A 43 8.37 -4.21 -6.39
C GLY A 43 9.80 -4.39 -6.90
N TYR A 44 10.27 -5.64 -7.01
CA TYR A 44 11.60 -5.95 -7.54
C TYR A 44 11.71 -5.58 -9.02
N LEU A 45 10.75 -5.97 -9.85
CA LEU A 45 10.71 -5.60 -11.27
C LEU A 45 10.82 -4.07 -11.43
N LEU A 46 9.99 -3.32 -10.72
CA LEU A 46 10.03 -1.85 -10.78
C LEU A 46 11.36 -1.27 -10.31
N SER A 47 12.02 -1.89 -9.34
CA SER A 47 13.35 -1.47 -8.89
C SER A 47 14.45 -1.69 -9.93
N CYS A 48 14.30 -2.69 -10.80
CA CYS A 48 15.23 -3.03 -11.88
C CYS A 48 15.06 -2.17 -13.13
N LEU A 49 13.95 -1.43 -13.26
CA LEU A 49 13.73 -0.56 -14.40
C LEU A 49 14.68 0.65 -14.39
N THR A 50 14.96 1.20 -15.57
CA THR A 50 15.76 2.42 -15.71
C THR A 50 15.04 3.61 -15.08
N PHE A 51 15.79 4.66 -14.79
CA PHE A 51 15.26 5.90 -14.21
C PHE A 51 14.10 6.47 -15.04
N ASP A 52 14.29 6.60 -16.37
CA ASP A 52 13.30 7.19 -17.26
C ASP A 52 11.99 6.38 -17.30
N VAL A 53 12.08 5.06 -17.32
CA VAL A 53 10.90 4.18 -17.31
C VAL A 53 10.16 4.28 -15.97
N ARG A 54 10.87 4.33 -14.84
CA ARG A 54 10.25 4.53 -13.53
C ARG A 54 9.57 5.89 -13.44
N GLU A 55 10.18 6.93 -14.00
CA GLU A 55 9.59 8.27 -14.05
C GLU A 55 8.29 8.28 -14.87
N ASP A 56 8.31 7.68 -16.07
CA ASP A 56 7.15 7.63 -16.95
C ASP A 56 5.98 6.86 -16.30
N ILE A 57 6.26 5.69 -15.72
CA ILE A 57 5.25 4.90 -15.00
C ILE A 57 4.68 5.71 -13.83
N SER A 58 5.53 6.33 -13.01
CA SER A 58 5.08 7.11 -11.86
C SER A 58 4.21 8.29 -12.25
N LYS A 59 4.56 9.01 -13.31
CA LYS A 59 3.75 10.10 -13.88
C LYS A 59 2.40 9.62 -14.39
N ARG A 60 2.36 8.49 -15.09
CA ARG A 60 1.11 7.90 -15.63
C ARG A 60 0.16 7.44 -14.52
N ILE A 61 0.68 6.97 -13.41
CA ILE A 61 -0.10 6.61 -12.23
C ILE A 61 -0.58 7.86 -11.47
N GLY A 62 0.04 9.03 -11.68
CA GLY A 62 -0.30 10.28 -11.00
C GLY A 62 0.45 10.49 -9.67
N LEU A 63 1.62 9.85 -9.50
CA LEU A 63 2.47 10.11 -8.34
C LEU A 63 3.16 11.47 -8.43
N ASP A 64 3.10 12.25 -7.35
CA ASP A 64 3.96 13.43 -7.22
C ASP A 64 5.42 13.03 -7.06
N LEU A 65 6.26 13.53 -7.96
CA LEU A 65 7.68 13.24 -8.02
C LEU A 65 8.54 14.40 -7.52
N SER A 66 7.95 15.46 -6.99
CA SER A 66 8.67 16.67 -6.54
C SER A 66 9.71 16.34 -5.45
N ASN A 67 9.38 15.40 -4.57
CA ASN A 67 10.23 14.95 -3.48
C ASN A 67 11.01 13.65 -3.79
N ASP A 68 10.91 13.11 -5.01
CA ASP A 68 11.53 11.84 -5.40
C ASP A 68 12.57 12.01 -6.51
N THR A 69 13.72 12.56 -6.16
CA THR A 69 14.82 12.76 -7.12
C THR A 69 15.38 11.46 -7.71
N SER A 70 15.23 10.34 -7.00
CA SER A 70 15.75 9.03 -7.41
C SER A 70 14.73 8.13 -8.12
N ARG A 71 13.48 8.60 -8.25
CA ARG A 71 12.35 7.83 -8.84
C ARG A 71 12.15 6.45 -8.20
N GLN A 72 12.20 6.43 -6.87
CA GLN A 72 12.09 5.20 -6.08
C GLN A 72 10.77 5.07 -5.34
N LEU A 73 9.95 6.11 -5.26
CA LEU A 73 8.72 6.14 -4.47
C LEU A 73 7.78 4.98 -4.81
N LEU A 74 7.55 4.73 -6.11
CA LEU A 74 6.60 3.74 -6.56
C LEU A 74 6.88 2.35 -5.95
N TYR A 75 8.07 1.82 -6.16
CA TYR A 75 8.38 0.47 -5.66
C TYR A 75 8.56 0.43 -4.14
N LYS A 76 9.01 1.51 -3.51
CA LYS A 76 9.11 1.59 -2.05
C LYS A 76 7.74 1.60 -1.38
N TYR A 77 6.77 2.28 -1.96
CA TYR A 77 5.39 2.22 -1.49
C TYR A 77 4.81 0.80 -1.65
N ILE A 78 5.09 0.13 -2.78
CA ILE A 78 4.67 -1.26 -2.98
C ILE A 78 5.28 -2.18 -1.92
N TYR A 79 6.55 -2.01 -1.56
CA TYR A 79 7.17 -2.79 -0.48
C TYR A 79 6.52 -2.51 0.88
N ALA A 80 6.22 -1.25 1.19
CA ALA A 80 5.54 -0.91 2.44
C ALA A 80 4.15 -1.56 2.53
N LEU A 81 3.37 -1.50 1.44
CA LEU A 81 2.05 -2.14 1.36
C LEU A 81 2.15 -3.67 1.35
N LYS A 82 3.18 -4.25 0.73
CA LYS A 82 3.46 -5.69 0.76
C LYS A 82 3.72 -6.15 2.19
N ASP A 83 4.51 -5.42 2.95
CA ASP A 83 4.83 -5.77 4.34
C ASP A 83 3.56 -5.75 5.21
N LEU A 84 2.74 -4.72 5.09
CA LEU A 84 1.44 -4.65 5.77
C LEU A 84 0.51 -5.81 5.35
N ARG A 85 0.36 -6.05 4.05
CA ARG A 85 -0.48 -7.13 3.52
C ARG A 85 -0.03 -8.49 4.05
N ASN A 86 1.27 -8.74 4.09
CA ASN A 86 1.81 -10.00 4.60
C ASN A 86 1.57 -10.14 6.10
N ALA A 87 1.75 -9.07 6.89
CA ALA A 87 1.43 -9.08 8.31
C ALA A 87 -0.04 -9.45 8.57
N ILE A 88 -0.96 -8.82 7.84
CA ILE A 88 -2.40 -9.13 7.94
C ILE A 88 -2.69 -10.58 7.52
N ALA A 89 -2.09 -11.05 6.43
CA ALA A 89 -2.32 -12.41 5.92
C ALA A 89 -1.80 -13.51 6.86
N HIS A 90 -0.79 -13.20 7.68
CA HIS A 90 -0.21 -14.11 8.66
C HIS A 90 -0.68 -13.85 10.09
N ASN A 91 -1.73 -13.04 10.30
CA ASN A 91 -2.25 -12.66 11.62
C ASN A 91 -1.18 -12.07 12.56
N ALA A 92 -0.19 -11.36 11.99
CA ALA A 92 0.82 -10.68 12.78
C ALA A 92 0.26 -9.40 13.41
N VAL A 93 0.93 -8.92 14.46
CA VAL A 93 0.60 -7.65 15.10
C VAL A 93 0.92 -6.50 14.14
N VAL A 94 -0.07 -5.64 13.86
CA VAL A 94 0.07 -4.52 12.91
C VAL A 94 0.09 -3.15 13.58
N PHE A 95 -0.27 -3.05 14.86
CA PHE A 95 -0.45 -1.77 15.56
C PHE A 95 0.83 -0.95 15.66
N ASP A 96 1.93 -1.59 16.03
CA ASP A 96 3.22 -0.97 16.31
C ASP A 96 4.19 -1.01 15.13
N THR A 97 3.71 -1.41 13.97
CA THR A 97 4.46 -1.44 12.70
C THR A 97 5.75 -2.29 12.69
N ARG A 98 5.91 -3.22 13.66
CA ARG A 98 7.05 -4.17 13.70
C ARG A 98 7.12 -5.11 12.49
N PHE A 99 6.05 -5.21 11.73
CA PHE A 99 5.98 -6.02 10.51
C PHE A 99 6.82 -5.46 9.35
N ARG A 100 7.23 -4.20 9.41
CA ARG A 100 8.00 -3.58 8.33
C ARG A 100 9.41 -4.13 8.30
N ASN A 101 9.87 -4.46 7.10
CA ASN A 101 11.23 -4.90 6.85
C ASN A 101 12.17 -3.74 6.49
N ILE A 102 11.61 -2.67 5.92
CA ILE A 102 12.37 -1.49 5.46
C ILE A 102 11.72 -0.23 6.03
N ASP A 103 12.52 0.66 6.59
CA ASP A 103 12.06 1.95 7.06
C ASP A 103 11.61 2.84 5.90
N PRO A 104 10.42 3.47 6.01
CA PRO A 104 9.95 4.41 5.00
C PRO A 104 10.91 5.59 4.86
N THR A 105 11.27 5.90 3.63
CA THR A 105 12.24 6.95 3.31
C THR A 105 11.70 8.35 3.60
N ARG A 106 12.61 9.32 3.70
CA ARG A 106 12.24 10.73 3.82
C ARG A 106 11.35 11.19 2.66
N ALA A 107 11.66 10.75 1.43
CA ALA A 107 10.86 11.08 0.24
C ALA A 107 9.42 10.55 0.34
N MET A 108 9.22 9.31 0.84
CA MET A 108 7.87 8.75 1.06
C MET A 108 7.05 9.59 2.04
N LYS A 109 7.67 9.99 3.15
CA LYS A 109 7.02 10.82 4.18
C LYS A 109 6.70 12.21 3.64
N ALA A 110 7.64 12.84 2.96
CA ALA A 110 7.48 14.17 2.39
C ALA A 110 6.38 14.22 1.31
N CYS A 111 6.32 13.21 0.44
CA CYS A 111 5.26 13.09 -0.55
C CYS A 111 3.86 13.02 0.10
N LEU A 112 3.67 12.15 1.10
CA LEU A 112 2.36 12.05 1.77
C LEU A 112 1.99 13.32 2.55
N VAL A 113 2.98 13.97 3.18
CA VAL A 113 2.76 15.26 3.88
C VAL A 113 2.33 16.32 2.87
N SER A 114 3.01 16.45 1.74
CA SER A 114 2.71 17.44 0.70
C SER A 114 1.35 17.20 0.05
N GLU A 115 1.11 15.98 -0.42
CA GLU A 115 -0.08 15.62 -1.19
C GLU A 115 -1.37 15.62 -0.37
N VAL A 116 -1.32 15.05 0.83
CA VAL A 116 -2.50 14.90 1.70
C VAL A 116 -2.67 16.12 2.64
N HIS A 117 -1.69 17.04 2.67
CA HIS A 117 -1.65 18.21 3.56
C HIS A 117 -1.65 17.83 5.05
N LEU A 118 -0.91 16.77 5.39
CA LEU A 118 -0.79 16.31 6.77
C LEU A 118 0.28 17.10 7.52
N PRO A 119 0.14 17.28 8.85
CA PRO A 119 1.17 17.93 9.67
C PRO A 119 2.47 17.11 9.69
N TYR A 120 2.38 15.81 9.67
CA TYR A 120 3.51 14.88 9.62
C TYR A 120 3.09 13.47 9.23
N VAL A 121 4.07 12.66 8.78
CA VAL A 121 3.96 11.21 8.57
C VAL A 121 5.26 10.57 9.06
N ASN A 122 5.16 9.55 9.93
CA ASN A 122 6.34 8.89 10.51
C ASN A 122 6.37 7.36 10.35
N PHE A 123 5.24 6.75 9.99
CA PHE A 123 5.03 5.31 9.88
C PHE A 123 5.27 4.52 11.18
N LYS A 124 5.06 5.15 12.33
CA LYS A 124 5.17 4.48 13.64
C LYS A 124 3.88 3.81 14.08
N THR A 125 2.76 4.13 13.44
CA THR A 125 1.45 3.58 13.73
C THR A 125 0.76 3.11 12.47
N ILE A 126 -0.22 2.24 12.63
CA ILE A 126 -1.04 1.72 11.52
C ILE A 126 -1.77 2.85 10.77
N GLY A 127 -2.06 3.97 11.42
CA GLY A 127 -2.73 5.12 10.81
C GLY A 127 -2.00 5.67 9.58
N ASP A 128 -0.66 5.70 9.61
CA ASP A 128 0.13 6.17 8.46
C ASP A 128 0.04 5.21 7.25
N TYR A 129 -0.09 3.90 7.50
CA TYR A 129 -0.32 2.92 6.45
C TYR A 129 -1.72 3.01 5.86
N VAL A 130 -2.73 3.33 6.68
CA VAL A 130 -4.09 3.61 6.20
C VAL A 130 -4.09 4.84 5.30
N ILE A 131 -3.36 5.89 5.67
CA ILE A 131 -3.18 7.10 4.85
C ILE A 131 -2.51 6.75 3.52
N LEU A 132 -1.43 5.97 3.55
CA LEU A 132 -0.76 5.50 2.34
C LEU A 132 -1.69 4.69 1.44
N MET A 133 -2.46 3.77 2.02
CA MET A 133 -3.45 2.98 1.27
C MET A 133 -4.49 3.88 0.59
N CYS A 134 -5.10 4.79 1.33
CA CYS A 134 -6.13 5.69 0.78
C CYS A 134 -5.57 6.63 -0.29
N TYR A 135 -4.33 7.10 -0.12
CA TYR A 135 -3.62 7.87 -1.14
C TYR A 135 -3.49 7.08 -2.44
N TYR A 136 -3.03 5.81 -2.37
CA TYR A 136 -2.92 4.94 -3.54
C TYR A 136 -4.27 4.62 -4.18
N LEU A 137 -5.28 4.30 -3.39
CA LEU A 137 -6.62 4.03 -3.90
C LEU A 137 -7.19 5.22 -4.67
N LYS A 138 -6.93 6.45 -4.20
CA LYS A 138 -7.32 7.66 -4.92
C LYS A 138 -6.57 7.80 -6.25
N ILE A 139 -5.24 7.62 -6.27
CA ILE A 139 -4.44 7.69 -7.49
C ILE A 139 -4.88 6.62 -8.51
N LEU A 140 -5.26 5.44 -8.03
CA LEU A 140 -5.79 4.36 -8.86
C LEU A 140 -7.28 4.55 -9.25
N HIS A 141 -7.82 5.75 -9.03
CA HIS A 141 -9.18 6.13 -9.40
C HIS A 141 -10.29 5.28 -8.76
N MET A 142 -10.04 4.70 -7.57
CA MET A 142 -11.11 4.04 -6.82
C MET A 142 -12.21 5.03 -6.46
N PRO A 143 -13.49 4.63 -6.50
CA PRO A 143 -14.61 5.52 -6.14
C PRO A 143 -14.45 6.11 -4.74
N LYS A 144 -14.63 7.43 -4.63
CA LYS A 144 -14.52 8.17 -3.35
C LYS A 144 -15.39 7.58 -2.24
N ILE A 145 -16.57 7.07 -2.60
CA ILE A 145 -17.52 6.47 -1.65
C ILE A 145 -16.90 5.25 -0.98
N GLU A 146 -16.20 4.41 -1.72
CA GLU A 146 -15.55 3.20 -1.22
C GLU A 146 -14.37 3.55 -0.31
N ILE A 147 -13.53 4.52 -0.72
CA ILE A 147 -12.39 4.96 0.11
C ILE A 147 -12.92 5.58 1.42
N LYS A 148 -13.95 6.41 1.36
CA LYS A 148 -14.57 7.01 2.57
C LYS A 148 -15.26 5.96 3.45
N ALA A 149 -15.84 4.91 2.86
CA ALA A 149 -16.40 3.79 3.62
C ALA A 149 -15.30 3.02 4.38
N PHE A 150 -14.16 2.77 3.74
CA PHE A 150 -13.00 2.16 4.38
C PHE A 150 -12.45 3.02 5.54
N ILE A 151 -12.33 4.34 5.37
CA ILE A 151 -11.88 5.24 6.45
C ILE A 151 -12.85 5.20 7.62
N ARG A 152 -14.17 5.27 7.39
CA ARG A 152 -15.19 5.20 8.45
C ARG A 152 -15.11 3.88 9.23
N GLU A 153 -14.91 2.76 8.53
CA GLU A 153 -14.80 1.46 9.20
C GLU A 153 -13.51 1.37 10.03
N PHE A 154 -12.42 1.91 9.54
CA PHE A 154 -11.18 2.01 10.31
C PHE A 154 -11.37 2.85 11.58
N GLU A 155 -12.02 4.01 11.49
CA GLU A 155 -12.33 4.85 12.65
C GLU A 155 -13.25 4.12 13.64
N ARG A 156 -14.28 3.43 13.16
CA ARG A 156 -15.18 2.65 14.01
C ARG A 156 -14.42 1.58 14.79
N ILE A 157 -13.53 0.83 14.14
CA ILE A 157 -12.72 -0.21 14.78
C ILE A 157 -11.77 0.40 15.80
N THR A 158 -11.13 1.52 15.49
CA THR A 158 -10.22 2.20 16.43
C THR A 158 -10.95 2.74 17.66
N GLU A 159 -12.20 3.18 17.51
CA GLU A 159 -13.01 3.62 18.64
C GLU A 159 -13.46 2.45 19.53
N VAL A 160 -13.86 1.33 18.93
CA VAL A 160 -14.15 0.09 19.68
C VAL A 160 -12.90 -0.35 20.47
N TYR A 161 -11.73 -0.30 19.84
CA TYR A 161 -10.48 -0.61 20.53
C TYR A 161 -10.22 0.33 21.72
N ARG A 162 -10.35 1.66 21.52
CA ARG A 162 -10.18 2.64 22.60
C ARG A 162 -11.11 2.41 23.79
N SER A 163 -12.36 2.04 23.54
CA SER A 163 -13.33 1.75 24.59
C SER A 163 -13.08 0.43 25.30
N SER A 164 -12.32 -0.49 24.70
CA SER A 164 -12.08 -1.84 25.20
C SER A 164 -10.79 -2.00 26.00
N VAL A 165 -9.88 -1.03 25.96
CA VAL A 165 -8.57 -1.09 26.62
C VAL A 165 -8.31 0.14 27.48
N ASP A 166 -7.35 0.00 28.40
CA ASP A 166 -6.92 1.13 29.23
C ASP A 166 -6.46 2.33 28.38
N PRO A 167 -6.87 3.58 28.76
CA PRO A 167 -6.48 4.79 28.02
C PRO A 167 -4.97 4.96 27.81
N ALA A 168 -4.15 4.53 28.78
CA ALA A 168 -2.70 4.60 28.65
C ALA A 168 -2.19 3.67 27.54
N VAL A 169 -2.75 2.46 27.44
CA VAL A 169 -2.42 1.48 26.39
C VAL A 169 -2.93 1.95 25.03
N SER A 170 -4.18 2.43 24.97
CA SER A 170 -4.77 2.88 23.72
C SER A 170 -4.03 4.05 23.09
N SER A 171 -3.49 4.97 23.91
CA SER A 171 -2.73 6.14 23.44
C SER A 171 -1.36 5.78 22.82
N ILE A 172 -0.78 4.64 23.24
CA ILE A 172 0.46 4.11 22.64
C ILE A 172 0.20 3.53 21.25
N VAL A 173 -0.90 2.82 21.11
CA VAL A 173 -1.28 2.09 19.87
C VAL A 173 -1.92 3.03 18.85
N ILE A 174 -2.83 3.87 19.31
CA ILE A 174 -3.58 4.82 18.49
C ILE A 174 -3.22 6.23 18.91
N HIS A 175 -2.42 6.89 18.08
CA HIS A 175 -2.01 8.26 18.38
C HIS A 175 -3.22 9.18 18.60
N PRO A 176 -3.19 10.09 19.59
CA PRO A 176 -4.32 10.98 19.91
C PRO A 176 -4.82 11.83 18.74
N ASP A 177 -3.94 12.21 17.83
CA ASP A 177 -4.28 13.02 16.64
C ASP A 177 -4.86 12.23 15.46
N LEU A 178 -5.03 10.91 15.58
CA LEU A 178 -5.50 10.07 14.49
C LEU A 178 -6.83 10.59 13.91
N ALA A 179 -7.79 10.99 14.75
CA ALA A 179 -9.07 11.49 14.30
C ALA A 179 -8.94 12.76 13.45
N SER A 180 -8.09 13.70 13.86
CA SER A 180 -7.79 14.92 13.09
C SER A 180 -7.18 14.58 11.73
N ARG A 181 -6.22 13.66 11.70
CA ARG A 181 -5.54 13.22 10.48
C ARG A 181 -6.49 12.47 9.53
N MET A 182 -7.40 11.66 10.06
CA MET A 182 -8.44 10.99 9.25
C MET A 182 -9.43 12.01 8.65
N ASN A 183 -9.74 13.10 9.35
CA ASN A 183 -10.56 14.17 8.79
C ASN A 183 -9.84 14.89 7.64
N ILE A 184 -8.56 15.18 7.76
CA ILE A 184 -7.74 15.73 6.66
C ILE A 184 -7.77 14.77 5.47
N LEU A 185 -7.56 13.49 5.71
CA LEU A 185 -7.59 12.45 4.67
C LEU A 185 -8.94 12.38 3.95
N LYS A 186 -10.07 12.45 4.69
CA LYS A 186 -11.42 12.48 4.10
C LYS A 186 -11.66 13.70 3.20
N ASN A 187 -11.09 14.85 3.57
CA ASN A 187 -11.18 16.06 2.77
C ASN A 187 -10.29 15.98 1.50
N PHE A 188 -9.15 15.32 1.61
CA PHE A 188 -8.28 15.04 0.48
C PHE A 188 -8.95 14.10 -0.54
N ILE A 189 -9.69 13.06 -0.10
CA ILE A 189 -10.42 12.11 -0.96
C ILE A 189 -11.63 12.78 -1.62
#